data_0a79fe7f40b44ca54dac9ac80b9e7981
#
_entry.id   0a79fe7f40b44ca54dac9ac80b9e7981
#
_cell.length_a   1.000
_cell.length_b   1.000
_cell.length_c   1.000
_cell.angle_alpha   90.00
_cell.angle_beta   90.00
_cell.angle_gamma   90.00
#
_symmetry.space_group_name_H-M   'P 1'
#
loop_
_entity.id
_entity.type
_entity.pdbx_description
1 polymer ?
#
loop_
_entity_poly.entity_id
_entity_poly.type
_entity_poly.pdbx_seq_one_letter_code
_entity_poly.pdbx_strand_id
1 'polypeptide(L)'
;MLCLGIEGTAHTFGIGIVDSNGRVLANVSRTYVPQEGGIHPRDAAQFHAANARATLDGALKKAKIGLEDVGLIAFSLGPGLGPCLRTAATAA
;
A
#
# COMPACT_ATOMS: atom_id res chain seq x y z
N MET A 1 -11.97 -15.75 -3.96
CA MET A 1 -10.85 -15.34 -3.10
C MET A 1 -10.58 -13.87 -3.32
N LEU A 2 -10.33 -13.14 -2.25
CA LEU A 2 -9.95 -11.74 -2.32
C LEU A 2 -8.45 -11.61 -2.13
N CYS A 3 -7.80 -10.80 -2.97
CA CYS A 3 -6.38 -10.51 -2.89
C CYS A 3 -6.19 -9.05 -2.51
N LEU A 4 -5.38 -8.79 -1.50
CA LEU A 4 -4.99 -7.46 -1.07
C LEU A 4 -3.55 -7.24 -1.52
N GLY A 5 -3.33 -6.21 -2.34
CA GLY A 5 -2.01 -5.84 -2.83
C GLY A 5 -1.50 -4.57 -2.15
N ILE A 6 -0.23 -4.56 -1.79
CA ILE A 6 0.42 -3.42 -1.14
C ILE A 6 1.57 -2.94 -2.02
N GLU A 7 1.55 -1.68 -2.37
CA GLU A 7 2.62 -1.05 -3.13
C GLU A 7 3.31 0.00 -2.29
N GLY A 8 4.65 -0.03 -2.28
CA GLY A 8 5.45 0.97 -1.58
C GLY A 8 6.82 1.07 -2.22
N THR A 9 6.87 1.37 -3.52
CA THR A 9 8.13 1.38 -4.27
C THR A 9 8.89 2.69 -4.15
N ALA A 10 8.20 3.82 -4.02
CA ALA A 10 8.82 5.15 -3.96
C ALA A 10 7.95 6.11 -3.14
N HIS A 11 7.37 7.12 -3.78
CA HIS A 11 6.63 8.18 -3.08
C HIS A 11 5.17 7.87 -2.83
N THR A 12 4.64 6.81 -3.39
CA THR A 12 3.24 6.41 -3.18
C THR A 12 3.16 5.11 -2.41
N PHE A 13 2.31 5.09 -1.39
CA PHE A 13 1.92 3.87 -0.70
C PHE A 13 0.48 3.57 -1.07
N GLY A 14 0.24 2.41 -1.67
CA GLY A 14 -1.08 2.05 -2.16
C GLY A 14 -1.53 0.68 -1.70
N ILE A 15 -2.83 0.54 -1.54
CA ILE A 15 -3.47 -0.74 -1.24
C ILE A 15 -4.62 -0.93 -2.22
N GLY A 16 -4.58 -2.06 -2.94
CA GLY A 16 -5.63 -2.47 -3.84
C GLY A 16 -6.24 -3.78 -3.38
N ILE A 17 -7.54 -3.94 -3.61
CA ILE A 17 -8.25 -5.18 -3.29
C ILE A 17 -8.99 -5.62 -4.55
N VAL A 18 -8.71 -6.85 -4.98
CA VAL A 18 -9.32 -7.43 -6.18
C VAL A 18 -9.90 -8.81 -5.85
N ASP A 19 -10.93 -9.22 -6.58
CA ASP A 19 -11.48 -10.56 -6.46
C ASP A 19 -10.88 -11.49 -7.53
N SER A 20 -11.20 -12.77 -7.43
CA SER A 20 -10.67 -13.79 -8.36
C SER A 20 -11.21 -13.64 -9.79
N ASN A 21 -12.20 -12.81 -10.03
CA ASN A 21 -12.72 -12.50 -11.36
C ASN A 21 -12.06 -11.25 -11.96
N GLY A 22 -11.10 -10.66 -11.28
CA GLY A 22 -10.42 -9.46 -11.76
C GLY A 22 -11.14 -8.15 -11.44
N ARG A 23 -12.20 -8.19 -10.61
CA ARG A 23 -12.91 -6.97 -10.23
C ARG A 23 -12.11 -6.22 -9.16
N VAL A 24 -11.89 -4.92 -9.37
CA VAL A 24 -11.23 -4.04 -8.40
C VAL A 24 -12.28 -3.54 -7.41
N LEU A 25 -12.16 -3.95 -6.16
CA LEU A 25 -13.08 -3.55 -5.09
C LEU A 25 -12.63 -2.26 -4.40
N ALA A 26 -11.31 -2.04 -4.32
CA ALA A 26 -10.75 -0.82 -3.74
C ALA A 26 -9.38 -0.56 -4.33
N ASN A 27 -9.03 0.72 -4.42
CA ASN A 27 -7.70 1.17 -4.82
C ASN A 27 -7.47 2.51 -4.13
N VAL A 28 -6.72 2.48 -3.03
CA VAL A 28 -6.49 3.63 -2.15
C VAL A 28 -5.00 3.86 -2.04
N SER A 29 -4.57 5.11 -2.20
CA SER A 29 -3.15 5.45 -2.11
C SER A 29 -2.94 6.76 -1.39
N ARG A 30 -1.73 6.90 -0.83
CA ARG A 30 -1.22 8.13 -0.22
C ARG A 30 0.11 8.45 -0.85
N THR A 31 0.27 9.67 -1.34
CA THR A 31 1.50 10.10 -2.00
C THR A 31 2.27 11.04 -1.09
N TYR A 32 3.55 10.74 -0.90
CA TYR A 32 4.46 11.63 -0.19
C TYR A 32 4.93 12.72 -1.15
N VAL A 33 4.67 13.97 -0.80
CA VAL A 33 5.10 15.12 -1.59
C VAL A 33 6.10 15.92 -0.73
N PRO A 34 7.40 15.88 -1.07
CA PRO A 34 8.39 16.67 -0.34
C PRO A 34 8.17 18.16 -0.59
N GLN A 35 8.41 18.98 0.44
CA GLN A 35 8.26 20.43 0.34
C GLN A 35 9.36 21.05 -0.52
N GLU A 36 10.55 20.48 -0.49
CA GLU A 36 11.72 20.96 -1.22
C GLU A 36 12.54 19.81 -1.75
N GLY A 37 13.13 19.99 -2.95
CA GLY A 37 14.05 19.03 -3.53
C GLY A 37 13.42 17.74 -3.99
N GLY A 38 14.23 16.70 -4.11
CA GLY A 38 13.79 15.38 -4.52
C GLY A 38 13.30 14.54 -3.36
N ILE A 39 12.89 13.31 -3.68
CA ILE A 39 12.42 12.35 -2.67
C ILE A 39 13.59 11.84 -1.86
N HIS A 40 13.48 11.92 -0.54
CA HIS A 40 14.40 11.27 0.38
C HIS A 40 13.82 9.90 0.75
N PRO A 41 14.47 8.77 0.40
CA PRO A 41 13.90 7.44 0.61
C PRO A 41 13.47 7.16 2.04
N ARG A 42 14.24 7.62 3.03
CA ARG A 42 13.91 7.43 4.44
C ARG A 42 12.64 8.19 4.83
N ASP A 43 12.50 9.44 4.37
CA ASP A 43 11.34 10.27 4.68
C ASP A 43 10.08 9.72 4.02
N ALA A 44 10.19 9.25 2.78
CA ALA A 44 9.08 8.60 2.09
C ALA A 44 8.65 7.33 2.82
N ALA A 45 9.61 6.51 3.29
CA ALA A 45 9.30 5.30 4.03
C ALA A 45 8.61 5.61 5.36
N GLN A 46 9.04 6.66 6.07
CA GLN A 46 8.39 7.08 7.32
C GLN A 46 6.95 7.56 7.06
N PHE A 47 6.73 8.31 5.99
CA PHE A 47 5.39 8.73 5.59
C PHE A 47 4.50 7.51 5.32
N HIS A 48 5.00 6.52 4.58
CA HIS A 48 4.24 5.31 4.27
C HIS A 48 3.92 4.53 5.53
N ALA A 49 4.89 4.36 6.43
CA ALA A 49 4.68 3.65 7.69
C ALA A 49 3.61 4.35 8.54
N ALA A 50 3.65 5.68 8.62
CA ALA A 50 2.69 6.46 9.41
C ALA A 50 1.27 6.37 8.83
N ASN A 51 1.14 6.17 7.51
CA ASN A 51 -0.16 6.15 6.84
C ASN A 51 -0.65 4.75 6.48
N ALA A 52 0.14 3.71 6.74
CA ALA A 52 -0.19 2.35 6.32
C ALA A 52 -1.52 1.88 6.91
N ARG A 53 -1.74 2.07 8.21
CA ARG A 53 -2.96 1.64 8.88
C ARG A 53 -4.19 2.35 8.33
N ALA A 54 -4.09 3.69 8.17
CA ALA A 54 -5.20 4.48 7.65
C ALA A 54 -5.52 4.09 6.20
N THR A 55 -4.50 3.83 5.39
CA THR A 55 -4.67 3.40 4.01
C THR A 55 -5.34 2.03 3.94
N LEU A 56 -4.92 1.10 4.78
CA LEU A 56 -5.54 -0.23 4.88
C LEU A 56 -7.00 -0.11 5.30
N ASP A 57 -7.28 0.62 6.37
CA ASP A 57 -8.64 0.80 6.87
C ASP A 57 -9.53 1.44 5.81
N GLY A 58 -9.02 2.42 5.08
CA GLY A 58 -9.74 3.06 3.99
C GLY A 58 -10.05 2.09 2.85
N ALA A 59 -9.10 1.23 2.49
CA ALA A 59 -9.31 0.24 1.43
C ALA A 59 -10.35 -0.80 1.83
N LEU A 60 -10.27 -1.34 3.06
CA LEU A 60 -11.23 -2.31 3.56
C LEU A 60 -12.64 -1.71 3.62
N LYS A 61 -12.75 -0.48 4.09
CA LYS A 61 -14.03 0.21 4.18
C LYS A 61 -14.63 0.45 2.79
N LYS A 62 -13.81 0.86 1.83
CA LYS A 62 -14.25 1.10 0.45
C LYS A 62 -14.70 -0.19 -0.22
N ALA A 63 -14.03 -1.29 0.04
CA ALA A 63 -14.39 -2.61 -0.48
C ALA A 63 -15.55 -3.25 0.29
N LYS A 64 -15.91 -2.70 1.45
CA LYS A 64 -16.97 -3.20 2.34
C LYS A 64 -16.68 -4.62 2.82
N ILE A 65 -15.43 -4.88 3.20
CA ILE A 65 -14.97 -6.18 3.71
C ILE A 65 -14.15 -5.99 4.97
N GLY A 66 -13.96 -7.08 5.71
CA GLY A 66 -13.00 -7.13 6.81
C GLY A 66 -11.70 -7.79 6.37
N LEU A 67 -10.66 -7.65 7.18
CA LEU A 67 -9.36 -8.26 6.89
C LEU A 67 -9.46 -9.79 6.84
N GLU A 68 -10.35 -10.36 7.60
CA GLU A 68 -10.61 -11.81 7.63
C GLU A 68 -11.15 -12.36 6.30
N ASP A 69 -11.67 -11.48 5.44
CA ASP A 69 -12.17 -11.88 4.12
C ASP A 69 -11.06 -11.99 3.08
N VAL A 70 -9.86 -11.54 3.40
CA VAL A 70 -8.72 -11.56 2.48
C VAL A 70 -8.05 -12.91 2.52
N GLY A 71 -7.91 -13.57 1.36
CA GLY A 71 -7.28 -14.87 1.24
C GLY A 71 -5.83 -14.84 0.78
N LEU A 72 -5.37 -13.71 0.24
CA LEU A 72 -4.01 -13.58 -0.28
C LEU A 72 -3.53 -12.15 -0.10
N ILE A 73 -2.30 -12.00 0.35
CA ILE A 73 -1.65 -10.69 0.45
C ILE A 73 -0.42 -10.70 -0.45
N ALA A 74 -0.34 -9.72 -1.35
CA ALA A 74 0.79 -9.51 -2.23
C ALA A 74 1.39 -8.14 -1.96
N PHE A 75 2.70 -8.00 -2.17
CA PHE A 75 3.36 -6.72 -1.97
C PHE A 75 4.46 -6.51 -3.01
N SER A 76 4.80 -5.23 -3.26
CA SER A 76 5.86 -4.90 -4.21
C SER A 76 7.23 -5.21 -3.59
N LEU A 77 8.04 -5.97 -4.34
CA LEU A 77 9.39 -6.35 -3.91
C LEU A 77 10.46 -5.53 -4.61
N GLY A 78 10.19 -5.03 -5.80
CA GLY A 78 11.06 -4.18 -6.63
C GLY A 78 10.49 -4.06 -8.04
N PRO A 79 11.07 -3.15 -8.86
CA PRO A 79 12.08 -2.15 -8.52
C PRO A 79 11.49 -1.00 -7.67
N GLY A 80 12.35 -0.28 -6.97
CA GLY A 80 11.93 0.87 -6.16
C GLY A 80 12.97 1.24 -5.11
N LEU A 81 12.61 2.18 -4.24
CA LEU A 81 13.48 2.65 -3.17
C LEU A 81 13.47 1.64 -2.02
N GLY A 82 14.65 1.19 -1.60
CA GLY A 82 14.81 0.16 -0.57
C GLY A 82 14.00 0.38 0.71
N PRO A 83 14.07 1.55 1.36
CA PRO A 83 13.29 1.81 2.56
C PRO A 83 11.77 1.69 2.34
N CYS A 84 11.26 2.16 1.19
CA CYS A 84 9.85 2.06 0.86
C CYS A 84 9.44 0.61 0.60
N LEU A 85 10.28 -0.17 -0.08
CA LEU A 85 10.04 -1.58 -0.31
C LEU A 85 9.97 -2.37 1.01
N ARG A 86 10.86 -2.06 1.95
CA ARG A 86 10.83 -2.69 3.27
C ARG A 86 9.57 -2.34 4.03
N THR A 87 9.08 -1.11 3.91
CA THR A 87 7.82 -0.70 4.53
C THR A 87 6.65 -1.50 3.99
N ALA A 88 6.58 -1.68 2.66
CA ALA A 88 5.53 -2.47 2.03
C ALA A 88 5.57 -3.92 2.51
N ALA A 89 6.76 -4.53 2.57
CA ALA A 89 6.94 -5.89 3.04
C ALA A 89 6.53 -6.05 4.51
N THR A 90 6.86 -5.07 5.35
CA THR A 90 6.48 -5.09 6.77
C THR A 90 4.97 -4.95 6.94
N ALA A 91 4.33 -4.10 6.13
CA ALA A 91 2.88 -3.93 6.17
C ALA A 91 2.13 -5.19 5.73
N ALA A 92 2.74 -5.95 4.83
CA ALA A 92 2.16 -7.22 4.42
C ALA A 92 2.26 -8.25 5.55
#